data_a77cd5c824c9d4ef8f2e647c66ec1fae
#
_entry.id   a77cd5c824c9d4ef8f2e647c66ec1fae
#
_cell.length_a   1.000
_cell.length_b   1.000
_cell.length_c   1.000
_cell.angle_alpha   90.00
_cell.angle_beta   90.00
_cell.angle_gamma   90.00
#
_symmetry.space_group_name_H-M   'P 1'
#
loop_
_entity.id
_entity.type
_entity.pdbx_description
1 polymer ?
#
loop_
_entity_poly.entity_id
_entity_poly.type
_entity_poly.pdbx_seq_one_letter_code
_entity_poly.pdbx_strand_id
1 'polypeptide(L)'
;MMFDSSDVHIKNLDFTGKYSFQYMKNLVIEDSNLDTKDAFWHTENVAVYDSVISGEYAAWYSKNLRLYRCRIIGTQPFCYAEDLYMEDCTMEKCDLAFENSTVNATVLSAIDSVKNPYHGRIVAHGYGEIILDSHLRAGADCEILRSGGH
;
A
#
# COMPACT_ATOMS: atom_id res chain seq x y z
N MET A 1 -12.58 13.49 9.65
CA MET A 1 -11.26 14.02 9.34
C MET A 1 -11.26 14.38 7.87
N MET A 2 -10.17 14.45 7.14
CA MET A 2 -10.14 14.98 5.78
C MET A 2 -10.80 14.03 4.77
N PHE A 3 -11.99 14.37 4.28
CA PHE A 3 -12.72 13.64 3.26
C PHE A 3 -13.00 14.56 2.06
N ASP A 4 -13.08 13.96 0.88
CA ASP A 4 -13.47 14.68 -0.35
C ASP A 4 -12.66 15.94 -0.64
N SER A 5 -11.43 16.01 -0.15
CA SER A 5 -10.56 17.15 -0.41
C SER A 5 -9.68 16.88 -1.63
N SER A 6 -9.28 17.94 -2.32
CA SER A 6 -8.40 17.86 -3.50
C SER A 6 -7.26 18.85 -3.38
N ASP A 7 -6.12 18.52 -4.02
CA ASP A 7 -4.97 19.40 -4.15
C ASP A 7 -4.41 19.83 -2.79
N VAL A 8 -4.26 18.86 -1.89
CA VAL A 8 -3.77 19.08 -0.53
C VAL A 8 -2.32 18.63 -0.44
N HIS A 9 -1.48 19.42 0.22
CA HIS A 9 -0.09 19.08 0.51
C HIS A 9 0.13 19.08 2.02
N ILE A 10 0.59 17.95 2.56
CA ILE A 10 0.80 17.75 3.99
C ILE A 10 2.26 17.45 4.23
N LYS A 11 2.87 18.10 5.20
CA LYS A 11 4.27 17.87 5.57
C LYS A 11 4.43 17.90 7.08
N ASN A 12 5.23 16.97 7.61
CA ASN A 12 5.55 16.87 9.03
C ASN A 12 4.32 16.72 9.92
N LEU A 13 3.34 15.92 9.49
CA LEU A 13 2.14 15.63 10.27
C LEU A 13 2.36 14.39 11.13
N ASP A 14 2.02 14.47 12.38
CA ASP A 14 1.93 13.34 13.29
C ASP A 14 0.46 13.17 13.65
N PHE A 15 -0.16 12.12 13.14
CA PHE A 15 -1.61 11.96 13.18
C PHE A 15 -2.00 10.58 13.69
N THR A 16 -3.00 10.53 14.56
CA THR A 16 -3.62 9.30 15.04
C THR A 16 -5.14 9.42 14.89
N GLY A 17 -5.76 8.42 14.27
CA GLY A 17 -7.20 8.45 14.06
C GLY A 17 -7.71 7.21 13.35
N LYS A 18 -8.92 7.30 12.80
CA LYS A 18 -9.57 6.24 12.04
C LYS A 18 -10.22 6.82 10.80
N TYR A 19 -10.27 6.02 9.72
CA TYR A 19 -10.97 6.37 8.47
C TYR A 19 -10.49 7.69 7.88
N SER A 20 -9.20 7.94 7.94
CA SER A 20 -8.62 9.22 7.57
C SER A 20 -8.20 9.26 6.10
N PHE A 21 -8.27 10.47 5.50
CA PHE A 21 -7.85 10.70 4.11
C PHE A 21 -8.63 9.89 3.09
N GLN A 22 -9.86 9.53 3.38
CA GLN A 22 -10.70 8.77 2.45
C GLN A 22 -11.33 9.70 1.41
N TYR A 23 -11.53 9.16 0.21
CA TYR A 23 -12.16 9.88 -0.92
C TYR A 23 -11.44 11.17 -1.32
N MET A 24 -10.13 11.24 -1.06
CA MET A 24 -9.32 12.41 -1.42
C MET A 24 -8.69 12.22 -2.81
N LYS A 25 -8.43 13.33 -3.49
CA LYS A 25 -7.76 13.35 -4.79
C LYS A 25 -6.61 14.34 -4.78
N ASN A 26 -5.54 14.00 -5.51
CA ASN A 26 -4.39 14.88 -5.71
C ASN A 26 -3.76 15.31 -4.38
N LEU A 27 -3.45 14.32 -3.54
CA LEU A 27 -2.88 14.54 -2.21
C LEU A 27 -1.38 14.22 -2.25
N VAL A 28 -0.56 15.09 -1.63
CA VAL A 28 0.86 14.84 -1.43
C VAL A 28 1.15 14.90 0.06
N ILE A 29 1.82 13.85 0.58
CA ILE A 29 2.20 13.75 1.99
C ILE A 29 3.70 13.52 2.08
N GLU A 30 4.39 14.27 2.93
CA GLU A 30 5.83 14.14 3.13
C GLU A 30 6.17 14.13 4.63
N ASP A 31 7.18 13.32 4.99
CA ASP A 31 7.79 13.31 6.32
C ASP A 31 6.75 13.25 7.45
N SER A 32 5.76 12.37 7.31
CA SER A 32 4.63 12.29 8.24
C SER A 32 4.55 10.92 8.91
N ASN A 33 3.89 10.88 10.05
CA ASN A 33 3.61 9.64 10.77
C ASN A 33 2.09 9.52 10.90
N LEU A 34 1.52 8.55 10.23
CA LEU A 34 0.07 8.37 10.13
C LEU A 34 -0.32 7.04 10.76
N ASP A 35 -0.85 7.10 11.97
CA ASP A 35 -1.37 5.94 12.69
C ASP A 35 -2.89 5.96 12.58
N THR A 36 -3.42 5.27 11.57
CA THR A 36 -4.83 5.39 11.27
C THR A 36 -5.36 4.14 10.57
N LYS A 37 -6.47 3.62 11.06
CA LYS A 37 -7.17 2.50 10.46
C LYS A 37 -7.93 2.95 9.22
N ASP A 38 -7.94 2.10 8.20
CA ASP A 38 -8.65 2.33 6.94
C ASP A 38 -8.24 3.63 6.24
N ALA A 39 -6.96 3.96 6.29
CA ALA A 39 -6.43 5.17 5.65
C ALA A 39 -6.49 5.06 4.12
N PHE A 40 -6.73 6.18 3.46
CA PHE A 40 -6.64 6.32 1.99
C PHE A 40 -7.63 5.46 1.18
N TRP A 41 -8.72 5.05 1.75
CA TRP A 41 -9.74 4.31 1.01
C TRP A 41 -10.37 5.19 -0.09
N HIS A 42 -10.53 4.63 -1.27
CA HIS A 42 -11.15 5.31 -2.42
C HIS A 42 -10.45 6.63 -2.80
N THR A 43 -9.14 6.70 -2.62
CA THR A 43 -8.37 7.89 -3.02
C THR A 43 -7.90 7.76 -4.46
N GLU A 44 -7.57 8.90 -5.08
CA GLU A 44 -6.99 8.96 -6.41
C GLU A 44 -5.83 9.93 -6.45
N ASN A 45 -4.75 9.55 -7.12
CA ASN A 45 -3.57 10.40 -7.34
C ASN A 45 -2.97 10.90 -6.02
N VAL A 46 -2.60 9.96 -5.15
CA VAL A 46 -1.93 10.25 -3.89
C VAL A 46 -0.47 9.88 -4.00
N ALA A 47 0.42 10.75 -3.54
CA ALA A 47 1.85 10.47 -3.42
C ALA A 47 2.30 10.70 -1.97
N VAL A 48 3.03 9.73 -1.41
CA VAL A 48 3.49 9.77 -0.03
C VAL A 48 4.99 9.52 -0.03
N TYR A 49 5.75 10.42 0.60
CA TYR A 49 7.21 10.39 0.65
C TYR A 49 7.70 10.30 2.08
N ASP A 50 8.66 9.38 2.33
CA ASP A 50 9.41 9.32 3.58
C ASP A 50 8.52 9.34 4.84
N SER A 51 7.44 8.57 4.81
CA SER A 51 6.43 8.59 5.86
C SER A 51 6.19 7.20 6.44
N VAL A 52 5.56 7.17 7.60
CA VAL A 52 5.12 5.92 8.24
C VAL A 52 3.59 5.87 8.17
N ILE A 53 3.08 4.76 7.68
CA ILE A 53 1.64 4.49 7.63
C ILE A 53 1.41 3.23 8.45
N SER A 54 0.80 3.38 9.61
CA SER A 54 0.48 2.25 10.49
C SER A 54 -1.02 2.16 10.72
N GLY A 55 -1.54 0.95 10.72
CA GLY A 55 -2.96 0.71 10.88
C GLY A 55 -3.46 -0.38 9.94
N GLU A 56 -4.64 -0.90 10.20
CA GLU A 56 -5.24 -1.97 9.41
C GLU A 56 -5.89 -1.46 8.13
N TYR A 57 -5.88 -2.28 7.09
CA TYR A 57 -6.65 -2.10 5.86
C TYR A 57 -6.33 -0.81 5.10
N ALA A 58 -5.05 -0.46 5.01
CA ALA A 58 -4.64 0.78 4.33
C ALA A 58 -4.90 0.73 2.82
N ALA A 59 -5.40 1.84 2.29
CA ALA A 59 -5.49 2.13 0.86
C ALA A 59 -6.34 1.18 0.03
N TRP A 60 -7.37 0.60 0.60
CA TRP A 60 -8.32 -0.23 -0.15
C TRP A 60 -9.05 0.62 -1.20
N TYR A 61 -9.19 0.08 -2.41
CA TYR A 61 -9.87 0.73 -3.54
C TYR A 61 -9.21 2.06 -3.96
N SER A 62 -7.92 2.22 -3.69
CA SER A 62 -7.19 3.39 -4.15
C SER A 62 -6.83 3.27 -5.63
N LYS A 63 -6.63 4.42 -6.29
CA LYS A 63 -6.18 4.50 -7.68
C LYS A 63 -4.98 5.43 -7.78
N ASN A 64 -3.92 4.97 -8.44
CA ASN A 64 -2.71 5.73 -8.65
C ASN A 64 -2.12 6.26 -7.34
N LEU A 65 -1.94 5.34 -6.38
CA LEU A 65 -1.24 5.62 -5.13
C LEU A 65 0.26 5.35 -5.33
N ARG A 66 1.10 6.31 -4.95
CA ARG A 66 2.55 6.20 -5.08
C ARG A 66 3.22 6.43 -3.75
N LEU A 67 4.02 5.44 -3.33
CA LEU A 67 4.68 5.45 -2.03
C LEU A 67 6.19 5.37 -2.24
N TYR A 68 6.92 6.36 -1.73
CA TYR A 68 8.38 6.43 -1.86
C TYR A 68 9.02 6.41 -0.49
N ARG A 69 9.83 5.40 -0.22
CA ARG A 69 10.59 5.25 1.02
C ARG A 69 9.69 5.33 2.26
N CYS A 70 8.52 4.69 2.17
CA CYS A 70 7.56 4.65 3.26
C CYS A 70 7.69 3.37 4.07
N ARG A 71 7.28 3.42 5.31
CA ARG A 71 7.18 2.27 6.18
C ARG A 71 5.72 1.94 6.41
N ILE A 72 5.31 0.73 6.04
CA ILE A 72 3.92 0.29 6.11
C ILE A 72 3.81 -0.75 7.21
N ILE A 73 2.90 -0.54 8.15
CA ILE A 73 2.70 -1.44 9.30
C ILE A 73 1.23 -1.75 9.45
N GLY A 74 0.86 -3.02 9.40
CA GLY A 74 -0.51 -3.45 9.63
C GLY A 74 -1.03 -4.47 8.64
N THR A 75 -2.12 -5.14 8.99
CA THR A 75 -2.69 -6.23 8.21
C THR A 75 -3.46 -5.75 6.99
N GLN A 76 -3.45 -6.58 5.95
CA GLN A 76 -4.24 -6.44 4.73
C GLN A 76 -4.14 -5.07 4.06
N PRO A 77 -2.91 -4.54 3.86
CA PRO A 77 -2.76 -3.27 3.14
C PRO A 77 -2.96 -3.47 1.65
N PHE A 78 -3.43 -2.40 0.98
CA PHE A 78 -3.43 -2.29 -0.48
C PHE A 78 -4.29 -3.34 -1.19
N CYS A 79 -5.42 -3.71 -0.63
CA CYS A 79 -6.36 -4.61 -1.32
C CYS A 79 -7.22 -3.82 -2.31
N TYR A 80 -7.50 -4.42 -3.46
CA TYR A 80 -8.33 -3.82 -4.52
C TYR A 80 -7.79 -2.47 -5.01
N ALA A 81 -6.48 -2.25 -4.95
CA ALA A 81 -5.85 -1.02 -5.43
C ALA A 81 -5.55 -1.12 -6.93
N GLU A 82 -5.68 -0.01 -7.65
CA GLU A 82 -5.35 0.10 -9.07
C GLU A 82 -4.13 1.01 -9.24
N ASP A 83 -3.16 0.57 -10.04
CA ASP A 83 -1.93 1.33 -10.31
C ASP A 83 -1.19 1.74 -9.05
N LEU A 84 -1.04 0.83 -8.12
CA LEU A 84 -0.24 1.05 -6.92
C LEU A 84 1.25 0.99 -7.29
N TYR A 85 2.01 2.00 -6.89
CA TYR A 85 3.46 2.03 -7.07
C TYR A 85 4.16 2.23 -5.74
N MET A 86 5.13 1.37 -5.43
CA MET A 86 5.93 1.46 -4.20
C MET A 86 7.40 1.37 -4.55
N GLU A 87 8.18 2.34 -4.09
CA GLU A 87 9.62 2.37 -4.32
C GLU A 87 10.36 2.42 -2.99
N ASP A 88 11.20 1.41 -2.76
CA ASP A 88 12.08 1.33 -1.58
C ASP A 88 11.32 1.45 -0.26
N CYS A 89 10.16 0.83 -0.20
CA CYS A 89 9.34 0.81 1.02
C CYS A 89 9.67 -0.41 1.88
N THR A 90 9.29 -0.35 3.16
CA THR A 90 9.35 -1.50 4.06
C THR A 90 7.95 -1.85 4.54
N MET A 91 7.70 -3.13 4.80
CA MET A 91 6.40 -3.63 5.24
C MET A 91 6.58 -4.48 6.47
N GLU A 92 5.87 -4.16 7.55
CA GLU A 92 5.94 -4.89 8.81
C GLU A 92 4.54 -5.31 9.25
N LYS A 93 4.41 -6.54 9.72
CA LYS A 93 3.11 -7.09 10.15
C LYS A 93 2.05 -6.97 9.06
N CYS A 94 2.49 -7.08 7.80
CA CYS A 94 1.63 -6.92 6.64
C CYS A 94 1.29 -8.30 6.07
N ASP A 95 0.26 -8.91 6.60
CA ASP A 95 -0.25 -10.16 6.06
C ASP A 95 -1.41 -9.91 5.09
N LEU A 96 -1.65 -10.84 4.18
CA LEU A 96 -2.71 -10.79 3.17
C LEU A 96 -2.67 -9.51 2.34
N ALA A 97 -1.46 -9.07 1.96
CA ALA A 97 -1.25 -7.84 1.22
C ALA A 97 -1.59 -7.98 -0.27
N PHE A 98 -2.00 -6.88 -0.89
CA PHE A 98 -2.17 -6.73 -2.34
C PHE A 98 -3.30 -7.53 -2.97
N GLU A 99 -4.28 -7.98 -2.22
CA GLU A 99 -5.38 -8.79 -2.77
C GLU A 99 -6.11 -8.05 -3.90
N ASN A 100 -6.24 -8.70 -5.06
CA ASN A 100 -6.90 -8.16 -6.25
C ASN A 100 -6.35 -6.81 -6.73
N SER A 101 -5.06 -6.54 -6.50
CA SER A 101 -4.47 -5.24 -6.83
C SER A 101 -3.58 -5.32 -8.06
N THR A 102 -3.51 -4.19 -8.78
CA THR A 102 -2.48 -3.95 -9.80
C THR A 102 -1.36 -3.17 -9.13
N VAL A 103 -0.16 -3.75 -9.08
CA VAL A 103 0.91 -3.23 -8.23
C VAL A 103 2.28 -3.34 -8.90
N ASN A 104 3.10 -2.30 -8.70
CA ASN A 104 4.54 -2.35 -8.97
C ASN A 104 5.24 -1.92 -7.69
N ALA A 105 5.86 -2.86 -7.00
CA ALA A 105 6.41 -2.61 -5.68
C ALA A 105 7.84 -3.12 -5.55
N THR A 106 8.72 -2.25 -5.01
CA THR A 106 10.03 -2.64 -4.51
C THR A 106 10.03 -2.47 -3.00
N VAL A 107 10.17 -3.58 -2.28
CA VAL A 107 10.07 -3.62 -0.83
C VAL A 107 11.41 -4.07 -0.26
N LEU A 108 11.98 -3.27 0.64
CA LEU A 108 13.30 -3.50 1.23
C LEU A 108 13.22 -4.34 2.52
N SER A 109 12.18 -5.13 2.67
CA SER A 109 11.97 -6.04 3.79
C SER A 109 11.32 -7.31 3.27
N ALA A 110 11.14 -8.30 4.15
CA ALA A 110 10.23 -9.39 3.86
C ALA A 110 8.78 -8.90 4.00
N ILE A 111 7.86 -9.57 3.35
CA ILE A 111 6.41 -9.35 3.50
C ILE A 111 5.82 -10.58 4.17
N ASP A 112 5.00 -10.39 5.20
CA ASP A 112 4.46 -11.50 5.98
C ASP A 112 3.64 -12.46 5.11
N SER A 113 2.71 -11.93 4.32
CA SER A 113 2.05 -12.73 3.29
C SER A 113 1.45 -11.86 2.20
N VAL A 114 1.34 -12.44 1.01
CA VAL A 114 0.74 -11.81 -0.17
C VAL A 114 -0.41 -12.71 -0.61
N LYS A 115 -1.56 -12.13 -0.91
CA LYS A 115 -2.74 -12.89 -1.30
C LYS A 115 -3.33 -12.41 -2.62
N ASN A 116 -3.41 -13.31 -3.59
CA ASN A 116 -4.13 -13.10 -4.84
C ASN A 116 -3.89 -11.74 -5.53
N PRO A 117 -2.64 -11.28 -5.71
CA PRO A 117 -2.40 -10.05 -6.47
C PRO A 117 -2.82 -10.25 -7.92
N TYR A 118 -3.26 -9.19 -8.59
CA TYR A 118 -3.82 -9.32 -9.93
C TYR A 118 -2.78 -9.14 -11.02
N HIS A 119 -2.27 -7.93 -11.21
CA HIS A 119 -1.27 -7.62 -12.25
C HIS A 119 -0.08 -6.88 -11.66
N GLY A 120 1.04 -6.95 -12.36
CA GLY A 120 2.22 -6.15 -12.08
C GLY A 120 3.38 -6.95 -11.55
N ARG A 121 4.13 -6.38 -10.61
CA ARG A 121 5.34 -7.01 -10.08
C ARG A 121 5.56 -6.59 -8.64
N ILE A 122 5.89 -7.57 -7.79
CA ILE A 122 6.28 -7.34 -6.41
C ILE A 122 7.69 -7.89 -6.22
N VAL A 123 8.62 -7.06 -5.77
CA VAL A 123 10.00 -7.47 -5.44
C VAL A 123 10.22 -7.17 -3.97
N ALA A 124 10.55 -8.19 -3.18
CA ALA A 124 10.80 -8.05 -1.76
C ALA A 124 11.96 -8.95 -1.33
N HIS A 125 12.48 -8.76 -0.12
CA HIS A 125 13.56 -9.59 0.40
C HIS A 125 13.14 -11.03 0.66
N GLY A 126 11.86 -11.25 0.92
CA GLY A 126 11.30 -12.58 1.13
C GLY A 126 9.81 -12.50 1.41
N TYR A 127 9.19 -13.65 1.55
CA TYR A 127 7.75 -13.77 1.81
C TYR A 127 7.54 -14.85 2.87
N GLY A 128 6.75 -14.54 3.89
CA GLY A 128 6.36 -15.56 4.86
C GLY A 128 5.42 -16.57 4.22
N GLU A 129 4.44 -16.09 3.45
CA GLU A 129 3.51 -16.94 2.74
C GLU A 129 3.01 -16.26 1.47
N ILE A 130 2.79 -17.03 0.41
CA ILE A 130 2.15 -16.55 -0.82
C ILE A 130 0.89 -17.39 -1.01
N ILE A 131 -0.27 -16.73 -1.02
CA ILE A 131 -1.57 -17.39 -1.11
C ILE A 131 -2.19 -17.11 -2.48
N LEU A 132 -2.38 -18.16 -3.25
CA LEU A 132 -3.06 -18.11 -4.56
C LEU A 132 -4.17 -19.15 -4.51
N ASP A 133 -5.39 -18.74 -4.25
CA ASP A 133 -6.51 -19.66 -4.03
C ASP A 133 -7.66 -19.43 -5.01
N SER A 134 -8.83 -20.01 -4.73
CA SER A 134 -9.99 -19.95 -5.62
C SER A 134 -10.54 -18.54 -5.82
N HIS A 135 -10.14 -17.57 -5.00
CA HIS A 135 -10.53 -16.18 -5.14
C HIS A 135 -9.62 -15.40 -6.08
N LEU A 136 -8.56 -16.04 -6.60
CA LEU A 136 -7.66 -15.38 -7.55
C LEU A 136 -8.43 -14.99 -8.81
N ARG A 137 -8.34 -13.71 -9.17
CA ARG A 137 -9.05 -13.15 -10.30
C ARG A 137 -8.57 -13.77 -11.61
N ALA A 138 -9.49 -14.11 -12.52
CA ALA A 138 -9.15 -14.69 -13.81
C ALA A 138 -8.22 -13.74 -14.60
N GLY A 139 -7.16 -14.28 -15.18
CA GLY A 139 -6.17 -13.50 -15.92
C GLY A 139 -5.08 -12.89 -15.05
N ALA A 140 -5.02 -13.24 -13.78
CA ALA A 140 -3.98 -12.74 -12.89
C ALA A 140 -2.58 -13.18 -13.34
N ASP A 141 -1.65 -12.23 -13.42
CA ASP A 141 -0.30 -12.47 -13.89
C ASP A 141 0.79 -11.73 -13.10
N CYS A 142 0.50 -11.36 -11.87
CA CYS A 142 1.46 -10.62 -11.05
C CYS A 142 2.72 -11.45 -10.79
N GLU A 143 3.89 -10.87 -11.07
CA GLU A 143 5.17 -11.49 -10.76
C GLU A 143 5.51 -11.25 -9.29
N ILE A 144 5.87 -12.30 -8.57
CA ILE A 144 6.28 -12.22 -7.16
C ILE A 144 7.72 -12.69 -7.08
N LEU A 145 8.64 -11.76 -6.85
CA LEU A 145 10.08 -11.99 -6.97
C LEU A 145 10.81 -11.64 -5.68
N ARG A 146 11.98 -12.27 -5.49
CA ARG A 146 12.90 -11.90 -4.40
C ARG A 146 13.99 -11.00 -4.94
N SER A 147 14.30 -9.96 -4.18
CA SER A 147 15.43 -9.10 -4.49
C SER A 147 16.75 -9.78 -4.15
N GLY A 148 17.80 -9.41 -4.86
CA GLY A 148 19.14 -9.92 -4.60
C GLY A 148 19.42 -11.31 -5.15
N GLY A 149 18.45 -12.05 -5.63
CA GLY A 149 18.65 -13.34 -6.28
C GLY A 149 19.28 -14.40 -5.38
N HIS A 150 19.12 -14.30 -4.10
CA HIS A 150 19.77 -15.19 -3.13
C HIS A 150 18.78 -15.89 -2.27
#